data_62ba4066472d44cbb2e46a879b77813a
#
_entry.id   62ba4066472d44cbb2e46a879b77813a
#
_cell.length_a   1.000
_cell.length_b   1.000
_cell.length_c   1.000
_cell.angle_alpha   90.00
_cell.angle_beta   90.00
_cell.angle_gamma   90.00
#
_symmetry.space_group_name_H-M   'P 1'
#
loop_
_entity.id
_entity.type
_entity.pdbx_description
1 polymer ?
#
loop_
_entity_poly.entity_id
_entity_poly.type
_entity_poly.pdbx_seq_one_letter_code
_entity_poly.pdbx_strand_id
1 'polypeptide(L)'
;MLPEEHQVHGAFFGLWLCPDIPGLVWLGIVAVVFAVTLAKEANAQSRGVYPLGMSAANSGVTPEPGFTYSNQLLFYSRDEVKDQNGNTVPITGSNVVLMDMNSLIWVSAKELLGGARYSAFATLPFARNDLTSDIHGNISGGNGFADSYYVPFVLGWKRKRVALRLLYGFLAPTGRFAAGANDNVGSGYWTNALSSGQTFYVTKDMSWAFSAYEMYEFHTTQEGTGTHPGQTFDLDYSLARIFPFTKAPSLQIGIAGYQQRQTTATTGPAITPEETTERYAVNALGGLTNVTFSRPRVSLGFKFFEEFANRSTFQGYSVQFSGSVRF
;
A
#
# COMPACT_ATOMS: atom_id res chain seq x y z
N MET A 1 -53.34 -21.45 39.22
CA MET A 1 -51.89 -21.13 39.17
C MET A 1 -51.63 -20.65 37.72
N LEU A 2 -51.60 -19.32 37.55
CA LEU A 2 -51.28 -18.65 36.31
C LEU A 2 -49.88 -18.05 36.44
N PRO A 3 -49.01 -18.07 35.45
CA PRO A 3 -47.69 -17.42 35.52
C PRO A 3 -47.78 -15.92 35.26
N GLU A 4 -46.95 -15.20 36.02
CA GLU A 4 -46.81 -13.73 35.99
C GLU A 4 -46.22 -13.23 34.64
N GLU A 5 -46.83 -12.20 34.08
CA GLU A 5 -46.32 -11.39 33.02
C GLU A 5 -45.22 -10.43 33.51
N HIS A 6 -44.02 -10.54 32.98
CA HIS A 6 -42.98 -9.51 33.16
C HIS A 6 -43.19 -8.35 32.18
N GLN A 7 -43.68 -7.24 32.73
CA GLN A 7 -43.69 -5.95 32.04
C GLN A 7 -42.27 -5.39 31.93
N VAL A 8 -41.82 -5.16 30.69
CA VAL A 8 -40.61 -4.41 30.40
C VAL A 8 -40.94 -2.93 30.43
N HIS A 9 -40.46 -2.24 31.44
CA HIS A 9 -40.54 -0.78 31.52
C HIS A 9 -39.53 -0.14 30.57
N GLY A 10 -40.03 0.45 29.47
CA GLY A 10 -39.26 1.38 28.63
C GLY A 10 -38.93 2.64 29.37
N ALA A 11 -37.66 2.89 29.58
CA ALA A 11 -37.20 4.15 30.17
C ALA A 11 -37.28 5.23 29.09
N PHE A 12 -38.34 6.09 29.18
CA PHE A 12 -38.38 7.37 28.49
C PHE A 12 -37.42 8.33 29.21
N PHE A 13 -36.30 8.67 28.57
CA PHE A 13 -35.46 9.78 29.01
C PHE A 13 -36.21 11.10 28.72
N GLY A 14 -36.91 11.61 29.70
CA GLY A 14 -37.44 12.98 29.69
C GLY A 14 -36.28 13.98 29.81
N LEU A 15 -35.98 14.67 28.71
CA LEU A 15 -35.10 15.83 28.72
C LEU A 15 -35.80 16.96 29.55
N TRP A 16 -35.35 17.17 30.77
CA TRP A 16 -35.71 18.37 31.55
C TRP A 16 -34.99 19.55 30.92
N LEU A 17 -35.75 20.41 30.23
CA LEU A 17 -35.27 21.70 29.74
C LEU A 17 -35.02 22.61 30.94
N CYS A 18 -33.79 22.89 31.27
CA CYS A 18 -33.42 23.93 32.23
C CYS A 18 -33.78 25.29 31.61
N PRO A 19 -34.64 26.13 32.30
CA PRO A 19 -35.16 27.37 31.70
C PRO A 19 -34.14 28.53 31.67
N ASP A 20 -32.95 28.38 32.25
CA ASP A 20 -31.99 29.46 32.44
C ASP A 20 -30.81 29.49 31.45
N ILE A 21 -30.84 28.67 30.38
CA ILE A 21 -29.79 28.68 29.36
C ILE A 21 -30.21 29.61 28.22
N PRO A 22 -29.43 30.68 27.90
CA PRO A 22 -29.75 31.59 26.81
C PRO A 22 -29.92 30.85 25.49
N GLY A 23 -30.91 31.19 24.67
CA GLY A 23 -31.25 30.50 23.43
C GLY A 23 -30.08 30.36 22.44
N LEU A 24 -29.08 31.24 22.50
CA LEU A 24 -27.84 31.11 21.73
C LEU A 24 -26.99 29.87 22.10
N VAL A 25 -27.02 29.46 23.38
CA VAL A 25 -26.28 28.25 23.82
C VAL A 25 -26.96 26.98 23.32
N TRP A 26 -28.32 26.99 23.33
CA TRP A 26 -29.10 25.88 22.75
C TRP A 26 -28.88 25.76 21.23
N LEU A 27 -28.85 26.90 20.52
CA LEU A 27 -28.53 26.91 19.09
C LEU A 27 -27.10 26.41 18.83
N GLY A 28 -26.15 26.74 19.70
CA GLY A 28 -24.78 26.21 19.59
C GLY A 28 -24.71 24.70 19.84
N ILE A 29 -25.41 24.20 20.86
CA ILE A 29 -25.44 22.75 21.16
C ILE A 29 -26.16 21.97 20.06
N VAL A 30 -27.29 22.47 19.56
CA VAL A 30 -28.02 21.86 18.45
C VAL A 30 -27.17 21.89 17.18
N ALA A 31 -26.44 22.97 16.87
CA ALA A 31 -25.55 23.07 15.73
C ALA A 31 -24.35 22.11 15.86
N VAL A 32 -23.78 21.95 17.05
CA VAL A 32 -22.69 20.97 17.29
C VAL A 32 -23.19 19.55 17.20
N VAL A 33 -24.36 19.23 17.78
CA VAL A 33 -24.98 17.90 17.66
C VAL A 33 -25.35 17.61 16.20
N PHE A 34 -25.86 18.59 15.46
CA PHE A 34 -26.18 18.44 14.03
C PHE A 34 -24.90 18.33 13.18
N ALA A 35 -23.84 19.05 13.52
CA ALA A 35 -22.55 18.92 12.85
C ALA A 35 -21.89 17.55 13.10
N VAL A 36 -22.02 17.01 14.31
CA VAL A 36 -21.51 15.67 14.67
C VAL A 36 -22.32 14.58 14.00
N THR A 37 -23.66 14.76 13.81
CA THR A 37 -24.50 13.78 13.09
C THR A 37 -24.39 13.87 11.57
N LEU A 38 -23.84 14.99 11.04
CA LEU A 38 -23.56 15.17 9.60
C LEU A 38 -22.11 14.88 9.23
N ALA A 39 -21.24 14.64 10.20
CA ALA A 39 -19.91 14.13 9.94
C ALA A 39 -20.09 12.69 9.41
N LYS A 40 -20.20 12.54 8.08
CA LYS A 40 -20.07 11.24 7.42
C LYS A 40 -18.72 10.70 7.87
N GLU A 41 -18.73 9.52 8.45
CA GLU A 41 -17.50 8.77 8.67
C GLU A 41 -16.85 8.61 7.29
N ALA A 42 -15.74 9.28 7.08
CA ALA A 42 -14.94 9.06 5.90
C ALA A 42 -14.28 7.70 6.09
N ASN A 43 -14.96 6.65 5.65
CA ASN A 43 -14.37 5.32 5.55
C ASN A 43 -13.27 5.40 4.49
N ALA A 44 -12.01 5.50 4.94
CA ALA A 44 -10.88 5.43 4.03
C ALA A 44 -10.93 4.09 3.31
N GLN A 45 -11.09 4.13 1.99
CA GLN A 45 -11.12 2.92 1.19
C GLN A 45 -9.80 2.16 1.33
N SER A 46 -9.89 0.84 1.39
CA SER A 46 -8.70 -0.02 1.38
C SER A 46 -7.91 0.23 0.09
N ARG A 47 -6.64 0.55 0.23
CA ARG A 47 -5.72 0.69 -0.91
C ARG A 47 -5.45 -0.67 -1.55
N GLY A 48 -4.87 -0.67 -2.75
CA GLY A 48 -4.30 -1.85 -3.38
C GLY A 48 -3.25 -2.52 -2.49
N VAL A 49 -2.95 -3.76 -2.79
CA VAL A 49 -2.07 -4.60 -1.96
C VAL A 49 -0.58 -4.37 -2.25
N TYR A 50 -0.24 -3.71 -3.35
CA TYR A 50 1.15 -3.43 -3.70
C TYR A 50 1.77 -2.39 -2.75
N PRO A 51 2.93 -2.70 -2.14
CA PRO A 51 3.68 -1.74 -1.32
C PRO A 51 4.34 -0.67 -2.21
N LEU A 52 3.69 0.49 -2.33
CA LEU A 52 4.06 1.57 -3.24
C LEU A 52 5.51 2.06 -3.05
N GLY A 53 6.19 2.36 -4.15
CA GLY A 53 7.57 2.82 -4.18
C GLY A 53 8.61 1.69 -4.07
N MET A 54 8.17 0.45 -3.84
CA MET A 54 9.07 -0.69 -3.65
C MET A 54 9.95 -0.92 -4.87
N SER A 55 9.37 -0.87 -6.06
CA SER A 55 10.04 -1.15 -7.33
C SER A 55 10.50 0.11 -8.07
N ALA A 56 10.55 1.30 -7.45
CA ALA A 56 10.88 2.56 -8.12
C ALA A 56 12.27 2.59 -8.77
N ALA A 57 13.25 1.85 -8.23
CA ALA A 57 14.61 1.85 -8.74
C ALA A 57 14.95 0.54 -9.47
N ASN A 58 15.62 0.68 -10.63
CA ASN A 58 16.13 -0.47 -11.41
C ASN A 58 15.03 -1.49 -11.78
N SER A 59 13.83 -1.02 -12.01
CA SER A 59 12.61 -1.82 -12.18
C SER A 59 12.71 -2.87 -13.28
N GLY A 60 13.42 -2.55 -14.37
CA GLY A 60 13.65 -3.47 -15.49
C GLY A 60 14.82 -4.43 -15.30
N VAL A 61 15.63 -4.26 -14.25
CA VAL A 61 16.87 -5.02 -14.10
C VAL A 61 16.58 -6.38 -13.46
N THR A 62 16.86 -7.46 -14.18
CA THR A 62 16.84 -8.82 -13.62
C THR A 62 18.16 -9.07 -12.90
N PRO A 63 18.15 -9.64 -11.69
CA PRO A 63 19.38 -10.08 -11.03
C PRO A 63 20.17 -11.07 -11.87
N GLU A 64 21.46 -11.21 -11.58
CA GLU A 64 22.29 -12.23 -12.22
C GLU A 64 21.80 -13.64 -11.84
N PRO A 65 22.07 -14.67 -12.64
CA PRO A 65 21.66 -16.06 -12.40
C PRO A 65 22.04 -16.59 -11.02
N GLY A 66 21.17 -17.42 -10.43
CA GLY A 66 21.34 -17.99 -9.09
C GLY A 66 20.25 -17.56 -8.15
N PHE A 67 20.53 -17.65 -6.85
CA PHE A 67 19.61 -17.25 -5.80
C PHE A 67 20.00 -15.90 -5.22
N THR A 68 18.99 -15.09 -4.94
CA THR A 68 19.14 -13.83 -4.22
C THR A 68 18.10 -13.80 -3.10
N TYR A 69 18.54 -13.55 -1.88
CA TYR A 69 17.67 -13.17 -0.79
C TYR A 69 17.55 -11.65 -0.76
N SER A 70 16.35 -11.15 -0.59
CA SER A 70 16.08 -9.72 -0.44
C SER A 70 15.14 -9.49 0.74
N ASN A 71 15.50 -8.56 1.59
CA ASN A 71 14.65 -8.05 2.65
C ASN A 71 14.28 -6.61 2.37
N GLN A 72 13.03 -6.24 2.64
CA GLN A 72 12.54 -4.86 2.54
C GLN A 72 11.70 -4.54 3.76
N LEU A 73 12.10 -3.50 4.47
CA LEU A 73 11.38 -2.95 5.60
C LEU A 73 10.69 -1.65 5.17
N LEU A 74 9.38 -1.61 5.31
CA LEU A 74 8.55 -0.46 4.98
C LEU A 74 7.88 0.08 6.23
N PHE A 75 7.93 1.39 6.38
CA PHE A 75 7.20 2.13 7.38
C PHE A 75 6.32 3.17 6.67
N TYR A 76 5.02 3.14 6.95
CA TYR A 76 4.07 4.17 6.55
C TYR A 76 3.51 4.85 7.79
N SER A 77 3.43 6.19 7.76
CA SER A 77 2.71 6.99 8.73
C SER A 77 1.82 7.98 7.98
N ARG A 78 0.53 7.87 8.20
CA ARG A 78 -0.50 8.65 7.51
C ARG A 78 -1.47 9.18 8.55
N ASP A 79 -1.53 10.48 8.70
CA ASP A 79 -2.26 11.20 9.74
C ASP A 79 -3.33 12.15 9.18
N GLU A 80 -3.46 12.24 7.87
CA GLU A 80 -4.51 13.00 7.21
C GLU A 80 -5.44 12.07 6.43
N VAL A 81 -6.76 12.24 6.60
CA VAL A 81 -7.78 11.63 5.74
C VAL A 81 -8.20 12.63 4.68
N LYS A 82 -8.23 12.22 3.41
CA LYS A 82 -8.64 13.06 2.28
C LYS A 82 -9.99 12.59 1.73
N ASP A 83 -10.87 13.56 1.48
CA ASP A 83 -12.14 13.33 0.81
C ASP A 83 -11.95 13.06 -0.71
N GLN A 84 -13.04 12.86 -1.44
CA GLN A 84 -13.03 12.64 -2.90
C GLN A 84 -12.49 13.83 -3.70
N ASN A 85 -12.46 15.04 -3.13
CA ASN A 85 -11.95 16.26 -3.75
C ASN A 85 -10.49 16.53 -3.36
N GLY A 86 -9.92 15.75 -2.43
CA GLY A 86 -8.57 15.91 -1.89
C GLY A 86 -8.47 16.89 -0.72
N ASN A 87 -9.60 17.35 -0.17
CA ASN A 87 -9.59 18.19 1.03
C ASN A 87 -9.34 17.32 2.27
N THR A 88 -8.64 17.88 3.26
CA THR A 88 -8.48 17.22 4.55
C THR A 88 -9.82 17.18 5.30
N VAL A 89 -10.21 15.99 5.75
CA VAL A 89 -11.41 15.83 6.58
C VAL A 89 -11.14 16.43 7.96
N PRO A 90 -12.03 17.28 8.51
CA PRO A 90 -11.80 17.99 9.76
C PRO A 90 -11.58 17.08 10.98
N ILE A 91 -12.24 15.91 10.98
CA ILE A 91 -12.04 14.86 11.99
C ILE A 91 -11.33 13.72 11.28
N THR A 92 -10.13 13.48 11.68
CA THR A 92 -9.23 12.53 11.00
C THR A 92 -8.81 11.40 11.96
N GLY A 93 -7.77 10.73 11.65
CA GLY A 93 -7.17 9.67 12.41
C GLY A 93 -5.81 9.36 11.83
N SER A 94 -5.18 8.28 12.27
CA SER A 94 -3.89 7.87 11.74
C SER A 94 -3.90 6.41 11.31
N ASN A 95 -3.14 6.12 10.28
CA ASN A 95 -2.82 4.76 9.84
C ASN A 95 -1.30 4.58 9.82
N VAL A 96 -0.79 3.73 10.70
CA VAL A 96 0.63 3.37 10.79
C VAL A 96 0.79 1.93 10.38
N VAL A 97 1.65 1.68 9.40
CA VAL A 97 1.97 0.33 8.93
C VAL A 97 3.47 0.10 8.96
N LEU A 98 3.89 -0.97 9.61
CA LEU A 98 5.25 -1.51 9.52
C LEU A 98 5.17 -2.86 8.81
N MET A 99 5.97 -3.05 7.75
CA MET A 99 5.98 -4.30 7.00
C MET A 99 7.42 -4.74 6.74
N ASP A 100 7.74 -5.99 7.11
CA ASP A 100 9.01 -6.66 6.86
C ASP A 100 8.79 -7.76 5.82
N MET A 101 9.31 -7.57 4.60
CA MET A 101 9.11 -8.47 3.48
C MET A 101 10.38 -9.25 3.18
N ASN A 102 10.29 -10.56 3.26
CA ASN A 102 11.39 -11.50 3.05
C ASN A 102 11.18 -12.23 1.73
N SER A 103 12.04 -12.00 0.74
CA SER A 103 11.91 -12.54 -0.61
C SER A 103 13.07 -13.45 -0.96
N LEU A 104 12.74 -14.60 -1.56
CA LEU A 104 13.71 -15.48 -2.21
C LEU A 104 13.48 -15.44 -3.72
N ILE A 105 14.49 -15.02 -4.46
CA ILE A 105 14.45 -14.84 -5.92
C ILE A 105 15.38 -15.85 -6.55
N TRP A 106 14.89 -16.60 -7.52
CA TRP A 106 15.68 -17.47 -8.37
C TRP A 106 15.69 -16.97 -9.81
N VAL A 107 16.87 -16.98 -10.45
CA VAL A 107 17.07 -16.58 -11.84
C VAL A 107 17.76 -17.69 -12.61
N SER A 108 17.19 -18.08 -13.76
CA SER A 108 17.76 -19.09 -14.65
C SER A 108 19.08 -18.64 -15.26
N ALA A 109 20.04 -19.55 -15.36
CA ALA A 109 21.27 -19.35 -16.12
C ALA A 109 21.04 -19.38 -17.64
N LYS A 110 19.98 -20.06 -18.11
CA LYS A 110 19.66 -20.18 -19.52
C LYS A 110 18.84 -18.99 -20.01
N GLU A 111 19.16 -18.52 -21.20
CA GLU A 111 18.35 -17.52 -21.90
C GLU A 111 17.25 -18.20 -22.70
N LEU A 112 16.08 -17.60 -22.71
CA LEU A 112 14.87 -18.02 -23.39
C LEU A 112 14.37 -16.87 -24.28
N LEU A 113 13.41 -17.16 -25.19
CA LEU A 113 12.58 -16.15 -25.89
C LEU A 113 13.32 -14.83 -26.24
N GLY A 114 14.24 -14.90 -27.17
CA GLY A 114 14.95 -13.72 -27.67
C GLY A 114 15.95 -13.13 -26.68
N GLY A 115 16.58 -13.94 -25.83
CA GLY A 115 17.57 -13.53 -24.85
C GLY A 115 16.96 -13.07 -23.51
N ALA A 116 15.71 -13.44 -23.24
CA ALA A 116 15.12 -13.26 -21.92
C ALA A 116 15.68 -14.28 -20.93
N ARG A 117 15.81 -13.88 -19.68
CA ARG A 117 16.02 -14.80 -18.57
C ARG A 117 14.73 -14.99 -17.79
N TYR A 118 14.42 -16.25 -17.55
CA TYR A 118 13.32 -16.60 -16.68
C TYR A 118 13.75 -16.49 -15.22
N SER A 119 12.85 -15.98 -14.40
CA SER A 119 13.01 -15.96 -12.94
C SER A 119 11.67 -16.14 -12.25
N ALA A 120 11.72 -16.52 -10.98
CA ALA A 120 10.56 -16.63 -10.12
C ALA A 120 10.96 -16.17 -8.70
N PHE A 121 10.00 -15.70 -7.92
CA PHE A 121 10.25 -15.36 -6.51
C PHE A 121 9.01 -15.54 -5.66
N ALA A 122 9.25 -15.67 -4.36
CA ALA A 122 8.22 -15.64 -3.33
C ALA A 122 8.63 -14.66 -2.25
N THR A 123 7.65 -13.94 -1.71
CA THR A 123 7.80 -12.98 -0.62
C THR A 123 6.89 -13.37 0.54
N LEU A 124 7.47 -13.48 1.72
CA LEU A 124 6.80 -13.79 2.97
C LEU A 124 6.85 -12.54 3.87
N PRO A 125 5.74 -11.82 4.03
CA PRO A 125 5.72 -10.60 4.80
C PRO A 125 5.26 -10.81 6.24
N PHE A 126 5.83 -10.03 7.14
CA PHE A 126 5.30 -9.80 8.49
C PHE A 126 4.90 -8.34 8.57
N ALA A 127 3.72 -8.07 9.11
CA ALA A 127 3.21 -6.73 9.18
C ALA A 127 2.61 -6.40 10.55
N ARG A 128 2.63 -5.11 10.87
CA ARG A 128 1.84 -4.50 11.92
C ARG A 128 1.09 -3.34 11.30
N ASN A 129 -0.21 -3.27 11.60
CA ASN A 129 -1.09 -2.21 11.13
C ASN A 129 -1.84 -1.65 12.33
N ASP A 130 -1.74 -0.35 12.57
CA ASP A 130 -2.48 0.37 13.59
C ASP A 130 -3.33 1.45 12.90
N LEU A 131 -4.63 1.44 13.16
CA LEU A 131 -5.58 2.42 12.67
C LEU A 131 -6.26 3.09 13.85
N THR A 132 -6.21 4.41 13.92
CA THR A 132 -6.85 5.21 14.96
C THR A 132 -7.81 6.22 14.36
N SER A 133 -8.73 6.71 15.17
CA SER A 133 -9.62 7.84 14.88
C SER A 133 -9.51 8.86 16.00
N ASP A 134 -9.60 10.13 15.67
CA ASP A 134 -9.60 11.23 16.64
C ASP A 134 -10.83 11.19 17.57
N ILE A 135 -11.92 10.56 17.12
CA ILE A 135 -13.16 10.44 17.91
C ILE A 135 -13.19 9.12 18.70
N HIS A 136 -12.84 8.00 18.04
CA HIS A 136 -13.06 6.67 18.61
C HIS A 136 -11.79 6.04 19.18
N GLY A 137 -10.62 6.72 19.09
CA GLY A 137 -9.35 6.18 19.55
C GLY A 137 -8.88 5.03 18.64
N ASN A 138 -8.42 3.92 19.22
CA ASN A 138 -7.97 2.76 18.44
C ASN A 138 -9.16 2.05 17.77
N ILE A 139 -9.19 2.05 16.42
CA ILE A 139 -10.20 1.37 15.63
C ILE A 139 -9.77 -0.07 15.35
N SER A 140 -8.55 -0.23 14.86
CA SER A 140 -8.01 -1.56 14.54
C SER A 140 -6.50 -1.59 14.71
N GLY A 141 -5.96 -2.78 14.96
CA GLY A 141 -4.54 -3.02 15.06
C GLY A 141 -4.26 -4.50 15.05
N GLY A 142 -3.45 -4.95 14.11
CA GLY A 142 -3.05 -6.34 13.97
C GLY A 142 -1.56 -6.47 13.72
N ASN A 143 -0.98 -7.58 14.16
CA ASN A 143 0.40 -7.91 13.84
C ASN A 143 0.55 -9.40 13.55
N GLY A 144 1.56 -9.77 12.77
CA GLY A 144 1.92 -11.13 12.45
C GLY A 144 2.21 -11.34 10.98
N PHE A 145 2.08 -12.59 10.56
CA PHE A 145 2.25 -13.00 9.18
C PHE A 145 1.13 -12.43 8.31
N ALA A 146 1.51 -11.75 7.24
CA ALA A 146 0.58 -11.11 6.30
C ALA A 146 0.42 -11.95 5.02
N ASP A 147 -0.25 -11.40 4.00
CA ASP A 147 -0.51 -12.11 2.77
C ASP A 147 0.77 -12.31 1.96
N SER A 148 1.02 -13.56 1.55
CA SER A 148 2.21 -13.94 0.82
C SER A 148 2.09 -13.62 -0.67
N TYR A 149 3.17 -13.08 -1.26
CA TYR A 149 3.21 -12.75 -2.68
C TYR A 149 4.09 -13.73 -3.44
N TYR A 150 3.53 -14.35 -4.45
CA TYR A 150 4.20 -15.31 -5.33
C TYR A 150 4.25 -14.79 -6.76
N VAL A 151 5.43 -14.82 -7.35
CA VAL A 151 5.64 -14.43 -8.75
C VAL A 151 6.30 -15.61 -9.47
N PRO A 152 5.47 -16.57 -9.95
CA PRO A 152 5.98 -17.74 -10.65
C PRO A 152 6.56 -17.44 -12.02
N PHE A 153 6.26 -16.28 -12.59
CA PHE A 153 6.62 -15.99 -13.96
C PHE A 153 7.19 -14.58 -14.12
N VAL A 154 8.48 -14.51 -14.41
CA VAL A 154 9.19 -13.28 -14.76
C VAL A 154 10.05 -13.56 -15.99
N LEU A 155 9.90 -12.75 -17.02
CA LEU A 155 10.79 -12.71 -18.17
C LEU A 155 11.53 -11.36 -18.17
N GLY A 156 12.86 -11.42 -18.18
CA GLY A 156 13.70 -10.22 -18.16
C GLY A 156 14.67 -10.15 -19.33
N TRP A 157 14.64 -9.05 -20.07
CA TRP A 157 15.55 -8.77 -21.18
C TRP A 157 16.53 -7.66 -20.78
N LYS A 158 17.78 -7.83 -21.16
CA LYS A 158 18.81 -6.80 -21.02
C LYS A 158 19.41 -6.50 -22.39
N ARG A 159 19.39 -5.24 -22.77
CA ARG A 159 20.06 -4.69 -23.94
C ARG A 159 21.08 -3.65 -23.48
N LYS A 160 21.86 -3.09 -24.42
CA LYS A 160 22.97 -2.19 -24.10
C LYS A 160 22.58 -1.06 -23.12
N ARG A 161 21.42 -0.42 -23.32
CA ARG A 161 20.94 0.70 -22.50
C ARG A 161 19.48 0.57 -22.04
N VAL A 162 18.93 -0.62 -22.14
CA VAL A 162 17.54 -0.89 -21.74
C VAL A 162 17.49 -2.24 -21.04
N ALA A 163 16.81 -2.27 -19.92
CA ALA A 163 16.40 -3.51 -19.27
C ALA A 163 14.87 -3.49 -19.12
N LEU A 164 14.25 -4.64 -19.37
CA LEU A 164 12.80 -4.82 -19.34
C LEU A 164 12.47 -6.10 -18.59
N ARG A 165 11.43 -6.08 -17.77
CA ARG A 165 10.80 -7.26 -17.16
C ARG A 165 9.30 -7.26 -17.41
N LEU A 166 8.76 -8.45 -17.66
CA LEU A 166 7.32 -8.72 -17.64
C LEU A 166 7.07 -9.79 -16.58
N LEU A 167 6.05 -9.57 -15.75
CA LEU A 167 5.79 -10.40 -14.58
C LEU A 167 4.29 -10.73 -14.48
N TYR A 168 4.04 -11.96 -14.05
CA TYR A 168 2.75 -12.35 -13.49
C TYR A 168 2.98 -12.87 -12.08
N GLY A 169 2.17 -12.39 -11.16
CA GLY A 169 2.20 -12.83 -9.77
C GLY A 169 0.81 -12.83 -9.15
N PHE A 170 0.72 -13.36 -7.94
CA PHE A 170 -0.50 -13.34 -7.16
C PHE A 170 -0.20 -13.23 -5.66
N LEU A 171 -1.04 -12.48 -4.97
CA LEU A 171 -1.08 -12.42 -3.51
C LEU A 171 -2.10 -13.46 -3.03
N ALA A 172 -1.64 -14.36 -2.17
CA ALA A 172 -2.49 -15.35 -1.51
C ALA A 172 -2.92 -14.82 -0.12
N PRO A 173 -4.19 -14.95 0.27
CA PRO A 173 -4.69 -14.49 1.55
C PRO A 173 -4.25 -15.44 2.68
N THR A 174 -2.95 -15.47 2.96
CA THR A 174 -2.31 -16.31 3.99
C THR A 174 -2.22 -15.63 5.35
N GLY A 175 -2.40 -14.33 5.38
CA GLY A 175 -2.47 -13.53 6.59
C GLY A 175 -3.78 -13.77 7.35
N ARG A 176 -3.76 -13.49 8.66
CA ARG A 176 -4.97 -13.62 9.47
C ARG A 176 -6.02 -12.63 9.01
N PHE A 177 -7.19 -13.16 8.66
CA PHE A 177 -8.37 -12.39 8.31
C PHE A 177 -9.63 -13.05 8.87
N ALA A 178 -10.50 -12.24 9.48
CA ALA A 178 -11.86 -12.60 9.84
C ALA A 178 -12.77 -11.39 9.63
N ALA A 179 -13.91 -11.59 9.00
CA ALA A 179 -14.89 -10.52 8.77
C ALA A 179 -15.33 -9.90 10.10
N GLY A 180 -15.27 -8.57 10.22
CA GLY A 180 -15.62 -7.83 11.43
C GLY A 180 -14.56 -7.85 12.54
N ALA A 181 -13.45 -8.57 12.40
CA ALA A 181 -12.36 -8.50 13.36
C ALA A 181 -11.53 -7.20 13.18
N ASN A 182 -11.03 -6.68 14.28
CA ASN A 182 -10.24 -5.45 14.30
C ASN A 182 -8.72 -5.69 14.37
N ASP A 183 -8.27 -6.96 14.27
CA ASP A 183 -6.87 -7.36 14.34
C ASP A 183 -6.37 -8.06 13.07
N ASN A 184 -7.05 -7.83 11.95
CA ASN A 184 -6.70 -8.38 10.65
C ASN A 184 -5.33 -7.87 10.17
N VAL A 185 -4.53 -8.79 9.61
CA VAL A 185 -3.23 -8.51 8.98
C VAL A 185 -3.27 -8.89 7.49
N GLY A 186 -4.10 -9.89 7.15
CA GLY A 186 -4.40 -10.29 5.79
C GLY A 186 -5.58 -9.52 5.18
N SER A 187 -5.69 -9.57 3.86
CA SER A 187 -6.74 -8.90 3.08
C SER A 187 -8.05 -9.71 3.01
N GLY A 188 -7.97 -11.04 3.17
CA GLY A 188 -9.12 -11.95 3.03
C GLY A 188 -9.57 -12.16 1.58
N TYR A 189 -8.76 -11.79 0.58
CA TYR A 189 -9.03 -12.01 -0.84
C TYR A 189 -7.75 -12.28 -1.63
N TRP A 190 -7.88 -12.95 -2.77
CA TRP A 190 -6.80 -13.15 -3.71
C TRP A 190 -6.61 -11.92 -4.58
N THR A 191 -5.37 -11.61 -4.91
CA THR A 191 -5.04 -10.59 -5.91
C THR A 191 -4.14 -11.20 -6.97
N ASN A 192 -4.55 -11.16 -8.24
CA ASN A 192 -3.68 -11.45 -9.37
C ASN A 192 -3.07 -10.14 -9.86
N ALA A 193 -1.81 -10.17 -10.27
CA ALA A 193 -1.09 -8.99 -10.71
C ALA A 193 -0.36 -9.26 -12.04
N LEU A 194 -0.59 -8.35 -13.00
CA LEU A 194 0.22 -8.24 -14.20
C LEU A 194 1.08 -7.00 -14.09
N SER A 195 2.38 -7.13 -14.29
CA SER A 195 3.30 -6.01 -14.14
C SER A 195 4.41 -6.00 -15.16
N SER A 196 4.96 -4.80 -15.37
CA SER A 196 6.15 -4.59 -16.17
C SER A 196 7.12 -3.65 -15.46
N GLY A 197 8.39 -3.84 -15.69
CA GLY A 197 9.44 -2.97 -15.18
C GLY A 197 10.41 -2.60 -16.29
N GLN A 198 10.73 -1.30 -16.40
CA GLN A 198 11.65 -0.78 -17.38
C GLN A 198 12.77 0.00 -16.70
N THR A 199 13.96 -0.09 -17.26
CA THR A 199 15.08 0.77 -16.89
C THR A 199 15.81 1.21 -18.14
N PHE A 200 15.88 2.51 -18.37
CA PHE A 200 16.54 3.14 -19.49
C PHE A 200 17.78 3.89 -19.00
N TYR A 201 18.95 3.49 -19.49
CA TYR A 201 20.18 4.24 -19.25
C TYR A 201 20.25 5.38 -20.25
N VAL A 202 19.97 6.60 -19.79
CA VAL A 202 19.76 7.79 -20.61
C VAL A 202 21.05 8.25 -21.26
N THR A 203 22.17 8.17 -20.53
CA THR A 203 23.49 8.61 -20.99
C THR A 203 24.30 7.47 -21.62
N LYS A 204 25.28 7.81 -22.48
CA LYS A 204 26.15 6.81 -23.15
C LYS A 204 27.00 6.02 -22.17
N ASP A 205 27.43 6.65 -21.09
CA ASP A 205 28.20 6.09 -19.99
C ASP A 205 27.34 5.31 -18.98
N MET A 206 26.03 5.27 -19.18
CA MET A 206 25.04 4.65 -18.30
C MET A 206 25.03 5.22 -16.87
N SER A 207 25.47 6.47 -16.69
CA SER A 207 25.52 7.14 -15.40
C SER A 207 24.16 7.68 -14.94
N TRP A 208 23.18 7.79 -15.83
CA TRP A 208 21.80 8.18 -15.52
C TRP A 208 20.83 7.08 -15.92
N ALA A 209 19.98 6.67 -14.99
CA ALA A 209 18.94 5.67 -15.20
C ALA A 209 17.55 6.25 -14.89
N PHE A 210 16.66 6.15 -15.85
CA PHE A 210 15.22 6.30 -15.64
C PHE A 210 14.61 4.92 -15.47
N SER A 211 13.80 4.73 -14.44
CA SER A 211 13.07 3.47 -14.20
C SER A 211 11.59 3.74 -14.04
N ALA A 212 10.77 2.82 -14.55
CA ALA A 212 9.33 2.78 -14.34
C ALA A 212 8.91 1.33 -14.05
N TYR A 213 7.92 1.17 -13.21
CA TYR A 213 7.28 -0.10 -12.89
C TYR A 213 5.78 0.11 -12.84
N GLU A 214 5.05 -0.63 -13.65
CA GLU A 214 3.61 -0.64 -13.69
C GLU A 214 3.08 -1.97 -13.21
N MET A 215 1.99 -1.93 -12.45
CA MET A 215 1.24 -3.10 -12.02
C MET A 215 -0.25 -2.84 -12.16
N TYR A 216 -0.98 -3.84 -12.58
CA TYR A 216 -2.43 -3.87 -12.52
C TYR A 216 -2.88 -5.02 -11.64
N GLU A 217 -3.65 -4.70 -10.59
CA GLU A 217 -4.13 -5.63 -9.59
C GLU A 217 -5.60 -6.01 -9.88
N PHE A 218 -5.86 -7.32 -9.89
CA PHE A 218 -7.18 -7.91 -10.03
C PHE A 218 -7.55 -8.60 -8.72
N HIS A 219 -8.45 -7.99 -7.97
CA HIS A 219 -8.89 -8.51 -6.68
C HIS A 219 -10.08 -9.44 -6.83
N THR A 220 -10.16 -10.47 -5.99
CA THR A 220 -11.36 -11.30 -5.85
C THR A 220 -12.26 -10.75 -4.74
N THR A 221 -13.45 -11.33 -4.57
CA THR A 221 -14.34 -10.98 -3.46
C THR A 221 -13.74 -11.39 -2.12
N GLN A 222 -13.81 -10.50 -1.14
CA GLN A 222 -13.33 -10.71 0.21
C GLN A 222 -14.18 -11.73 0.96
N GLU A 223 -13.54 -12.67 1.61
CA GLU A 223 -14.17 -13.73 2.37
C GLU A 223 -15.00 -13.16 3.55
N GLY A 224 -16.20 -13.67 3.72
CA GLY A 224 -17.07 -13.35 4.86
C GLY A 224 -17.75 -11.97 4.80
N THR A 225 -17.27 -11.01 4.00
CA THR A 225 -17.91 -9.70 3.84
C THR A 225 -18.74 -9.59 2.56
N GLY A 226 -18.38 -10.35 1.52
CA GLY A 226 -18.95 -10.21 0.18
C GLY A 226 -18.49 -8.93 -0.54
N THR A 227 -17.58 -8.17 0.01
CA THR A 227 -17.01 -6.98 -0.62
C THR A 227 -16.05 -7.37 -1.72
N HIS A 228 -16.23 -6.80 -2.90
CA HIS A 228 -15.31 -6.91 -4.03
C HIS A 228 -14.54 -5.59 -4.17
N PRO A 229 -13.24 -5.54 -3.76
CA PRO A 229 -12.45 -4.33 -3.85
C PRO A 229 -12.30 -3.87 -5.30
N GLY A 230 -12.27 -2.58 -5.51
CA GLY A 230 -11.99 -2.02 -6.82
C GLY A 230 -10.59 -2.38 -7.30
N GLN A 231 -10.47 -2.73 -8.59
CA GLN A 231 -9.18 -3.03 -9.22
C GLN A 231 -8.26 -1.81 -9.19
N THR A 232 -6.95 -2.05 -9.19
CA THR A 232 -5.96 -0.99 -8.93
C THR A 232 -4.91 -0.96 -10.02
N PHE A 233 -4.47 0.26 -10.37
CA PHE A 233 -3.29 0.51 -11.19
C PHE A 233 -2.23 1.20 -10.34
N ASP A 234 -1.01 0.67 -10.37
CA ASP A 234 0.16 1.16 -9.67
C ASP A 234 1.24 1.59 -10.64
N LEU A 235 1.93 2.68 -10.31
CA LEU A 235 3.07 3.18 -11.04
C LEU A 235 4.14 3.66 -10.07
N ASP A 236 5.31 3.03 -10.09
CA ASP A 236 6.52 3.54 -9.46
C ASP A 236 7.47 4.08 -10.52
N TYR A 237 8.19 5.15 -10.22
CA TYR A 237 9.18 5.72 -11.14
C TYR A 237 10.37 6.34 -10.42
N SER A 238 11.48 6.45 -11.13
CA SER A 238 12.66 7.19 -10.63
C SER A 238 13.55 7.70 -11.76
N LEU A 239 14.28 8.77 -11.44
CA LEU A 239 15.42 9.23 -12.20
C LEU A 239 16.62 9.33 -11.26
N ALA A 240 17.64 8.53 -11.49
CA ALA A 240 18.77 8.40 -10.59
C ALA A 240 20.12 8.44 -11.30
N ARG A 241 21.10 9.03 -10.65
CA ARG A 241 22.50 9.03 -11.09
C ARG A 241 23.25 7.90 -10.41
N ILE A 242 24.04 7.18 -11.18
CA ILE A 242 24.91 6.08 -10.76
C ILE A 242 26.36 6.58 -10.77
N PHE A 243 27.02 6.48 -9.63
CA PHE A 243 28.42 6.82 -9.44
C PHE A 243 29.23 5.52 -9.32
N PRO A 244 29.92 5.11 -10.38
CA PRO A 244 30.82 3.95 -10.31
C PRO A 244 32.12 4.35 -9.62
N PHE A 245 32.53 3.60 -8.61
CA PHE A 245 33.83 3.79 -7.97
C PHE A 245 34.74 2.61 -8.37
N THR A 246 35.98 2.89 -8.77
CA THR A 246 36.88 1.89 -9.34
C THR A 246 37.27 0.76 -8.38
N LYS A 247 37.24 0.99 -7.07
CA LYS A 247 37.58 0.02 -5.99
C LYS A 247 36.54 -0.02 -4.87
N ALA A 248 35.40 0.59 -5.05
CA ALA A 248 34.41 0.81 -4.05
C ALA A 248 33.02 0.36 -4.55
N PRO A 249 31.99 0.34 -3.69
CA PRO A 249 30.62 0.10 -4.11
C PRO A 249 30.17 1.14 -5.13
N SER A 250 29.23 0.78 -6.03
CA SER A 250 28.51 1.76 -6.80
C SER A 250 27.45 2.43 -5.92
N LEU A 251 27.33 3.75 -6.05
CA LEU A 251 26.31 4.55 -5.37
C LEU A 251 25.29 5.04 -6.41
N GLN A 252 24.01 4.89 -6.12
CA GLN A 252 22.93 5.44 -6.90
C GLN A 252 22.14 6.40 -6.02
N ILE A 253 21.92 7.63 -6.50
CA ILE A 253 21.13 8.66 -5.81
C ILE A 253 20.17 9.28 -6.82
N GLY A 254 18.91 9.49 -6.44
CA GLY A 254 17.95 10.07 -7.33
C GLY A 254 16.65 10.51 -6.67
N ILE A 255 15.78 11.04 -7.50
CA ILE A 255 14.38 11.29 -7.15
C ILE A 255 13.56 10.06 -7.54
N ALA A 256 12.51 9.81 -6.77
CA ALA A 256 11.58 8.71 -7.01
C ALA A 256 10.17 9.13 -6.63
N GLY A 257 9.18 8.49 -7.20
CA GLY A 257 7.79 8.71 -6.86
C GLY A 257 6.95 7.48 -7.14
N TYR A 258 5.71 7.54 -6.70
CA TYR A 258 4.71 6.53 -7.01
C TYR A 258 3.33 7.14 -7.19
N GLN A 259 2.48 6.39 -7.88
CA GLN A 259 1.06 6.66 -7.99
C GLN A 259 0.28 5.35 -7.85
N GLN A 260 -0.90 5.44 -7.24
CA GLN A 260 -1.87 4.36 -7.21
C GLN A 260 -3.25 4.93 -7.53
N ARG A 261 -4.02 4.21 -8.34
CA ARG A 261 -5.36 4.61 -8.76
C ARG A 261 -6.29 3.41 -8.70
N GLN A 262 -7.38 3.56 -7.99
CA GLN A 262 -8.49 2.62 -8.12
C GLN A 262 -9.19 2.85 -9.45
N THR A 263 -9.34 1.80 -10.25
CA THR A 263 -9.84 1.88 -11.63
C THR A 263 -11.28 1.43 -11.77
N THR A 264 -11.75 0.53 -10.90
CA THR A 264 -13.14 0.04 -10.89
C THR A 264 -13.80 0.30 -9.54
N ALA A 265 -15.12 0.16 -9.47
CA ALA A 265 -15.88 0.33 -8.23
C ALA A 265 -15.51 -0.71 -7.19
N THR A 266 -15.51 -0.34 -5.92
CA THR A 266 -15.72 -1.26 -4.83
C THR A 266 -17.21 -1.58 -4.78
N THR A 267 -17.57 -2.86 -4.67
CA THR A 267 -18.97 -3.32 -4.64
C THR A 267 -19.16 -4.34 -3.53
N GLY A 268 -20.39 -4.51 -3.07
CA GLY A 268 -20.71 -5.50 -2.03
C GLY A 268 -21.96 -5.13 -1.23
N PRO A 269 -22.45 -6.06 -0.40
CA PRO A 269 -23.70 -5.84 0.33
C PRO A 269 -23.68 -4.67 1.32
N ALA A 270 -22.50 -4.37 1.88
CA ALA A 270 -22.29 -3.29 2.86
C ALA A 270 -21.82 -1.98 2.22
N ILE A 271 -21.58 -1.93 0.91
CA ILE A 271 -21.08 -0.74 0.20
C ILE A 271 -22.22 0.16 -0.20
N THR A 272 -22.18 1.41 0.21
CA THR A 272 -23.19 2.41 -0.13
C THR A 272 -23.10 2.85 -1.60
N PRO A 273 -24.17 3.42 -2.19
CA PRO A 273 -24.11 3.96 -3.56
C PRO A 273 -23.05 5.04 -3.73
N GLU A 274 -22.80 5.86 -2.71
CA GLU A 274 -21.78 6.90 -2.71
C GLU A 274 -20.36 6.28 -2.75
N GLU A 275 -20.07 5.31 -1.88
CA GLU A 275 -18.80 4.58 -1.86
C GLU A 275 -18.52 3.85 -3.17
N THR A 276 -19.57 3.37 -3.85
CA THR A 276 -19.43 2.74 -5.17
C THR A 276 -18.89 3.72 -6.23
N THR A 277 -19.16 5.02 -6.09
CA THR A 277 -18.70 6.05 -7.03
C THR A 277 -17.33 6.62 -6.67
N GLU A 278 -16.91 6.52 -5.42
CA GLU A 278 -15.60 6.99 -4.98
C GLU A 278 -14.47 6.15 -5.55
N ARG A 279 -13.37 6.83 -5.90
CA ARG A 279 -12.14 6.19 -6.36
C ARG A 279 -10.98 6.83 -5.62
N TYR A 280 -10.22 6.01 -4.90
CA TYR A 280 -9.04 6.54 -4.27
C TYR A 280 -7.93 6.81 -5.26
N ALA A 281 -7.12 7.79 -4.92
CA ALA A 281 -5.95 8.18 -5.66
C ALA A 281 -4.83 8.53 -4.69
N VAL A 282 -3.64 7.99 -4.95
CA VAL A 282 -2.42 8.27 -4.19
C VAL A 282 -1.35 8.80 -5.10
N ASN A 283 -0.59 9.78 -4.65
CA ASN A 283 0.61 10.28 -5.31
C ASN A 283 1.69 10.49 -4.26
N ALA A 284 2.94 10.25 -4.64
CA ALA A 284 4.08 10.60 -3.80
C ALA A 284 5.31 10.96 -4.61
N LEU A 285 6.14 11.77 -4.01
CA LEU A 285 7.46 12.12 -4.51
C LEU A 285 8.46 12.08 -3.37
N GLY A 286 9.70 11.72 -3.68
CA GLY A 286 10.75 11.62 -2.68
C GLY A 286 12.11 11.33 -3.28
N GLY A 287 12.97 10.70 -2.48
CA GLY A 287 14.32 10.40 -2.86
C GLY A 287 14.71 8.94 -2.63
N LEU A 288 15.72 8.51 -3.35
CA LEU A 288 16.32 7.19 -3.19
C LEU A 288 17.84 7.25 -3.12
N THR A 289 18.39 6.29 -2.39
CA THR A 289 19.83 5.98 -2.38
C THR A 289 20.00 4.48 -2.38
N ASN A 290 20.86 3.95 -3.26
CA ASN A 290 21.26 2.55 -3.25
C ASN A 290 22.79 2.45 -3.27
N VAL A 291 23.33 1.53 -2.49
CA VAL A 291 24.75 1.18 -2.46
C VAL A 291 24.88 -0.28 -2.84
N THR A 292 25.66 -0.59 -3.87
CA THR A 292 25.87 -1.95 -4.33
C THR A 292 27.34 -2.34 -4.27
N PHE A 293 27.63 -3.39 -3.52
CA PHE A 293 28.96 -3.98 -3.36
C PHE A 293 29.12 -5.17 -4.32
N SER A 294 30.19 -5.18 -5.07
CA SER A 294 30.51 -6.32 -5.96
C SER A 294 31.09 -7.52 -5.19
N ARG A 295 31.74 -7.25 -4.08
CA ARG A 295 32.31 -8.25 -3.16
C ARG A 295 32.25 -7.70 -1.71
N PRO A 296 31.42 -8.24 -0.80
CA PRO A 296 30.41 -9.27 -1.06
C PRO A 296 29.31 -8.77 -2.03
N ARG A 297 28.57 -9.67 -2.63
CA ARG A 297 27.47 -9.34 -3.57
C ARG A 297 26.24 -8.88 -2.81
N VAL A 298 26.30 -7.67 -2.24
CA VAL A 298 25.27 -7.08 -1.37
C VAL A 298 24.83 -5.76 -1.95
N SER A 299 23.54 -5.49 -1.88
CA SER A 299 22.98 -4.16 -2.15
C SER A 299 22.18 -3.70 -0.95
N LEU A 300 22.30 -2.41 -0.62
CA LEU A 300 21.55 -1.73 0.43
C LEU A 300 20.83 -0.55 -0.20
N GLY A 301 19.59 -0.32 0.18
CA GLY A 301 18.77 0.77 -0.32
C GLY A 301 18.01 1.50 0.76
N PHE A 302 17.83 2.78 0.54
CA PHE A 302 16.99 3.66 1.33
C PHE A 302 16.11 4.50 0.41
N LYS A 303 14.82 4.66 0.75
CA LYS A 303 13.90 5.55 0.06
C LYS A 303 13.02 6.26 1.09
N PHE A 304 12.68 7.49 0.78
CA PHE A 304 11.71 8.30 1.48
C PHE A 304 10.72 8.88 0.48
N PHE A 305 9.45 8.87 0.83
CA PHE A 305 8.38 9.44 0.00
C PHE A 305 7.45 10.26 0.88
N GLU A 306 7.05 11.43 0.37
CA GLU A 306 5.97 12.26 0.89
C GLU A 306 4.77 12.14 -0.04
N GLU A 307 3.59 11.80 0.51
CA GLU A 307 2.35 11.70 -0.25
C GLU A 307 1.71 13.09 -0.37
N PHE A 308 1.07 13.36 -1.51
CA PHE A 308 0.40 14.63 -1.79
C PHE A 308 -0.79 14.45 -2.71
N ALA A 309 -1.77 15.35 -2.60
CA ALA A 309 -2.97 15.36 -3.45
C ALA A 309 -3.68 13.99 -3.52
N ASN A 310 -3.69 13.25 -2.42
CA ASN A 310 -4.45 12.02 -2.30
C ASN A 310 -5.96 12.32 -2.29
N ARG A 311 -6.77 11.33 -2.67
CA ARG A 311 -8.24 11.43 -2.68
C ARG A 311 -8.85 10.15 -2.15
N SER A 312 -9.95 10.26 -1.39
CA SER A 312 -10.70 9.14 -0.78
C SER A 312 -9.80 8.14 -0.06
N THR A 313 -8.75 8.61 0.61
CA THR A 313 -7.82 7.77 1.35
C THR A 313 -6.95 8.59 2.31
N PHE A 314 -6.15 7.92 3.12
CA PHE A 314 -5.15 8.57 3.95
C PHE A 314 -4.02 9.21 3.13
N GLN A 315 -3.34 10.20 3.72
CA GLN A 315 -2.14 10.85 3.20
C GLN A 315 -1.12 10.99 4.31
N GLY A 316 0.16 10.84 3.98
CA GLY A 316 1.29 10.97 4.89
C GLY A 316 2.60 10.67 4.20
N TYR A 317 3.50 9.95 4.84
CA TYR A 317 4.81 9.63 4.29
C TYR A 317 5.18 8.15 4.46
N SER A 318 6.21 7.72 3.72
CA SER A 318 6.79 6.41 3.87
C SER A 318 8.33 6.42 3.88
N VAL A 319 8.88 5.50 4.65
CA VAL A 319 10.32 5.24 4.73
C VAL A 319 10.55 3.77 4.40
N GLN A 320 11.52 3.49 3.53
CA GLN A 320 11.81 2.15 3.07
C GLN A 320 13.30 1.86 3.16
N PHE A 321 13.65 0.74 3.78
CA PHE A 321 14.99 0.17 3.77
C PHE A 321 14.98 -1.13 2.99
N SER A 322 16.02 -1.41 2.25
CA SER A 322 16.16 -2.68 1.54
C SER A 322 17.57 -3.22 1.65
N GLY A 323 17.67 -4.53 1.72
CA GLY A 323 18.93 -5.25 1.69
C GLY A 323 18.80 -6.48 0.80
N SER A 324 19.81 -6.78 -0.01
CA SER A 324 19.84 -8.02 -0.77
C SER A 324 21.22 -8.63 -0.80
N VAL A 325 21.26 -9.96 -0.80
CA VAL A 325 22.48 -10.74 -0.92
C VAL A 325 22.30 -11.83 -1.95
N ARG A 326 23.28 -11.98 -2.85
CA ARG A 326 23.27 -13.02 -3.89
C ARG A 326 24.27 -14.12 -3.56
N PHE A 327 23.82 -15.36 -3.66
CA PHE A 327 24.57 -16.59 -3.44
C PHE A 327 25.17 -17.14 -4.74
#